data_6bb46bcdcab8dec2a62987a75c4e2b15
#
_entry.id   6bb46bcdcab8dec2a62987a75c4e2b15
#
_cell.length_a   1.000
_cell.length_b   1.000
_cell.length_c   1.000
_cell.angle_alpha   90.00
_cell.angle_beta   90.00
_cell.angle_gamma   90.00
#
_symmetry.space_group_name_H-M   'P 1'
#
loop_
_entity.id
_entity.type
_entity.pdbx_description
1 polymer ?
#
loop_
_entity_poly.entity_id
_entity_poly.type
_entity_poly.pdbx_seq_one_letter_code
_entity_poly.pdbx_strand_id
1 'polypeptide(L)' 'MQEIIADAKEAGVHTLDLGAQVSALGFYEKLGFEAEGDVFLDAGIEHRNMVLKLS' A
#
# COMPACT_ATOMS: atom_id res chain seq x y z
N MET A 1 -10.97 3.30 -7.65
CA MET A 1 -10.11 3.37 -6.46
C MET A 1 -10.87 3.77 -5.21
N GLN A 2 -11.60 4.88 -5.25
CA GLN A 2 -12.39 5.32 -4.08
C GLN A 2 -13.47 4.33 -3.69
N GLU A 3 -14.11 3.72 -4.68
CA GLU A 3 -15.15 2.73 -4.43
C GLU A 3 -14.61 1.51 -3.70
N ILE A 4 -13.42 1.08 -4.05
CA ILE A 4 -12.77 -0.05 -3.39
C ILE A 4 -12.46 0.29 -1.94
N ILE A 5 -12.00 1.50 -1.68
CA ILE A 5 -11.69 1.97 -0.33
C ILE A 5 -12.98 2.04 0.51
N ALA A 6 -14.05 2.57 -0.07
CA ALA A 6 -15.32 2.66 0.62
C ALA A 6 -15.87 1.27 0.98
N ASP A 7 -15.79 0.34 0.04
CA ASP A 7 -16.24 -1.04 0.27
C ASP A 7 -15.42 -1.70 1.37
N ALA A 8 -14.11 -1.47 1.40
CA ALA A 8 -13.24 -2.02 2.43
C ALA A 8 -13.64 -1.50 3.80
N LYS A 9 -13.95 -0.21 3.93
CA LYS A 9 -14.40 0.37 5.19
C LYS A 9 -15.72 -0.24 5.65
N GLU A 10 -16.67 -0.41 4.74
CA GLU A 10 -17.96 -1.00 5.05
C GLU A 10 -17.83 -2.46 5.48
N ALA A 11 -16.88 -3.16 4.92
CA ALA A 11 -16.62 -4.54 5.30
C ALA A 11 -15.84 -4.69 6.60
N GLY A 12 -15.47 -3.58 7.25
CA GLY A 12 -14.72 -3.60 8.50
C GLY A 12 -13.21 -3.70 8.31
N VAL A 13 -12.73 -3.53 7.10
CA VAL A 13 -11.30 -3.51 6.83
C VAL A 13 -10.73 -2.14 7.24
N HIS A 14 -9.68 -2.15 8.03
CA HIS A 14 -9.06 -0.94 8.56
C HIS A 14 -7.77 -0.56 7.87
N THR A 15 -7.22 -1.43 7.05
CA THR A 15 -5.98 -1.18 6.33
C THR A 15 -6.03 -1.77 4.94
N LEU A 16 -5.27 -1.16 4.03
CA LEU A 16 -5.02 -1.70 2.70
C LEU A 16 -3.53 -1.96 2.56
N ASP A 17 -3.17 -3.12 2.04
CA ASP A 17 -1.78 -3.50 1.82
C ASP A 17 -1.52 -3.63 0.34
N LEU A 18 -0.34 -3.21 -0.09
CA LEU A 18 0.12 -3.47 -1.46
C LEU A 18 1.63 -3.55 -1.49
N GLY A 19 2.14 -4.20 -2.54
CA GLY A 19 3.57 -4.21 -2.81
C GLY A 19 3.87 -3.18 -3.87
N ALA A 20 4.69 -2.19 -3.54
CA ALA A 20 5.05 -1.12 -4.45
C ALA A 20 6.53 -1.21 -4.82
N GLN A 21 6.86 -0.90 -6.06
CA GLN A 21 8.25 -0.78 -6.46
C GLN A 21 8.92 0.32 -5.64
N VAL A 22 10.16 0.09 -5.24
CA VAL A 22 10.91 1.05 -4.45
C VAL A 22 10.94 2.43 -5.12
N SER A 23 11.02 2.47 -6.43
CA SER A 23 11.02 3.72 -7.19
C SER A 23 9.68 4.46 -7.11
N ALA A 24 8.60 3.79 -6.71
CA ALA A 24 7.27 4.39 -6.64
C ALA A 24 6.82 4.68 -5.20
N LEU A 25 7.68 4.44 -4.20
CA LEU A 25 7.31 4.64 -2.80
C LEU A 25 6.85 6.07 -2.52
N GLY A 26 7.55 7.06 -3.07
CA GLY A 26 7.18 8.46 -2.86
C GLY A 26 5.78 8.78 -3.36
N PHE A 27 5.36 8.17 -4.47
CA PHE A 27 4.02 8.34 -5.00
C PHE A 27 2.96 7.84 -4.02
N TYR A 28 3.18 6.64 -3.48
CA TYR A 28 2.23 6.05 -2.53
C TYR A 28 2.24 6.77 -1.18
N GLU A 29 3.40 7.26 -0.76
CA GLU A 29 3.48 8.03 0.48
C GLU A 29 2.63 9.30 0.42
N LYS A 30 2.56 9.93 -0.75
CA LYS A 30 1.70 11.11 -0.94
C LYS A 30 0.22 10.78 -0.81
N LEU A 31 -0.15 9.51 -1.04
CA LEU A 31 -1.52 9.05 -0.89
C LEU A 31 -1.84 8.63 0.55
N GLY A 32 -0.86 8.66 1.43
CA GLY A 32 -1.05 8.28 2.82
C GLY A 32 -0.54 6.91 3.20
N PHE A 33 0.06 6.18 2.24
CA PHE A 33 0.64 4.87 2.52
C PHE A 33 1.95 5.02 3.27
N GLU A 34 2.25 4.04 4.12
CA GLU A 34 3.52 3.96 4.84
C GLU A 34 4.24 2.69 4.43
N ALA A 35 5.55 2.80 4.17
CA ALA A 35 6.36 1.64 3.86
C ALA A 35 6.55 0.79 5.12
N GLU A 36 6.47 -0.51 4.97
CA GLU A 36 6.53 -1.44 6.09
C GLU A 36 7.33 -2.67 5.71
N GLY A 37 8.18 -3.13 6.63
CA GLY A 37 9.00 -4.32 6.41
C GLY A 37 10.21 -4.06 5.55
N ASP A 38 10.87 -5.12 5.14
CA ASP A 38 12.09 -5.06 4.35
C ASP A 38 11.79 -5.05 2.86
N VAL A 39 12.76 -4.59 2.08
CA VAL A 39 12.70 -4.67 0.62
C VAL A 39 12.69 -6.14 0.21
N PHE A 40 11.84 -6.50 -0.74
CA PHE A 40 11.81 -7.82 -1.33
C PHE A 40 11.85 -7.71 -2.85
N LEU A 41 12.27 -8.81 -3.50
CA LEU A 41 12.33 -8.85 -4.96
C LEU A 41 11.09 -9.52 -5.53
N ASP A 42 10.51 -8.88 -6.53
CA ASP A 42 9.41 -9.45 -7.30
C ASP A 42 9.76 -9.26 -8.77
N ALA A 43 9.87 -10.36 -9.49
CA ALA A 43 10.32 -10.36 -10.89
C ALA A 43 11.67 -9.65 -11.06
N GLY A 44 12.56 -9.77 -10.06
CA GLY A 44 13.88 -9.14 -10.08
C GLY A 44 13.88 -7.65 -9.81
N ILE A 45 12.75 -7.08 -9.45
CA ILE A 45 12.60 -5.64 -9.16
C ILE A 45 12.35 -5.46 -7.66
N GLU A 46 13.05 -4.52 -7.06
CA GLU A 46 12.89 -4.24 -5.64
C GLU A 46 11.53 -3.63 -5.32
N HIS A 47 10.86 -4.22 -4.34
CA HIS A 47 9.54 -3.78 -3.87
C HIS A 47 9.56 -3.64 -2.35
N ARG A 48 8.59 -2.90 -1.82
CA ARG A 48 8.31 -2.84 -0.39
C ARG A 48 6.81 -2.89 -0.15
N ASN A 49 6.42 -3.48 0.96
CA ASN A 49 5.02 -3.44 1.37
C ASN A 49 4.65 -2.02 1.79
N MET A 50 3.49 -1.59 1.34
CA MET A 50 2.93 -0.29 1.72
C MET A 50 1.57 -0.53 2.36
N VAL A 51 1.29 0.19 3.42
CA VAL A 51 0.05 0.07 4.18
C VAL A 51 -0.64 1.41 4.26
N LEU A 52 -1.93 1.43 4.00
CA LEU A 52 -2.76 2.61 4.18
C LEU A 52 -3.79 2.32 5.26
N LYS A 53 -3.81 3.14 6.30
CA LYS A 53 -4.83 3.03 7.34
C LYS A 53 -6.09 3.76 6.88
N LEU A 54 -7.22 3.06 6.94
CA LEU A 54 -8.50 3.58 6.48
C LEU A 54 -9.30 4.26 7.58
N SER A 55 -8.91 4.07 8.80
CA SER A 55 -9.62 4.68 9.94
C SER A 55 -8.68 5.17 11.01
#